data_a91d1da66f42797931efa857482e3cba
#
_entry.id   a91d1da66f42797931efa857482e3cba
#
_cell.length_a   1.000
_cell.length_b   1.000
_cell.length_c   1.000
_cell.angle_alpha   90.00
_cell.angle_beta   90.00
_cell.angle_gamma   90.00
#
_symmetry.space_group_name_H-M   'P 1'
#
loop_
_entity.id
_entity.type
_entity.pdbx_description
1 polymer ?
#
loop_
_entity_poly.entity_id
_entity_poly.type
_entity_poly.pdbx_seq_one_letter_code
_entity_poly.pdbx_strand_id
1 'polypeptide(L)'
;MASASLTGMLGRHLGRIAFRCDPHHRRIVRRNLAFCFPEWDPAAVERCTRGVFQNFGFMAVEILQMARRGPEASWLRVATEHPEHLERCLAEHGGALLISAHIGNWEIGPLFVARHWGRPVTGVAKAMGWAP
;
A
#
# COMPACT_ATOMS: atom_id res chain seq x y z
N MET A 1 11.43 7.53 -20.69
CA MET A 1 10.35 6.52 -20.66
C MET A 1 10.84 5.37 -19.81
N ALA A 2 10.35 5.20 -18.58
CA ALA A 2 10.77 4.12 -17.71
C ALA A 2 10.31 2.78 -18.31
N SER A 3 11.27 1.88 -18.56
CA SER A 3 10.99 0.49 -18.93
C SER A 3 9.99 -0.07 -17.91
N ALA A 4 8.85 -0.55 -18.40
CA ALA A 4 7.86 -1.20 -17.53
C ALA A 4 8.53 -2.42 -16.90
N SER A 5 8.82 -2.36 -15.60
CA SER A 5 9.44 -3.47 -14.89
C SER A 5 8.54 -4.71 -14.99
N LEU A 6 9.12 -5.90 -15.00
CA LEU A 6 8.36 -7.16 -14.98
C LEU A 6 7.33 -7.17 -13.84
N THR A 7 7.71 -6.66 -12.66
CA THR A 7 6.83 -6.44 -11.51
C THR A 7 5.60 -5.61 -11.87
N GLY A 8 5.81 -4.50 -12.57
CA GLY A 8 4.71 -3.63 -12.99
C GLY A 8 3.77 -4.28 -14.02
N MET A 9 4.30 -5.12 -14.91
CA MET A 9 3.47 -5.86 -15.87
C MET A 9 2.64 -6.94 -15.17
N LEU A 10 3.26 -7.73 -14.31
CA LEU A 10 2.58 -8.78 -13.54
C LEU A 10 1.52 -8.18 -12.61
N GLY A 11 1.83 -7.10 -11.90
CA GLY A 11 0.89 -6.42 -11.01
C GLY A 11 -0.34 -5.90 -11.76
N ARG A 12 -0.14 -5.23 -12.91
CA ARG A 12 -1.26 -4.80 -13.75
C ARG A 12 -2.12 -5.95 -14.27
N HIS A 13 -1.49 -7.08 -14.60
CA HIS A 13 -2.21 -8.28 -15.06
C HIS A 13 -3.09 -8.87 -13.94
N LEU A 14 -2.50 -9.07 -12.76
CA LEU A 14 -3.23 -9.54 -11.58
C LEU A 14 -4.37 -8.59 -11.22
N GLY A 15 -4.14 -7.30 -11.22
CA GLY A 15 -5.18 -6.31 -10.97
C GLY A 15 -6.32 -6.36 -11.98
N ARG A 16 -6.05 -6.60 -13.27
CA ARG A 16 -7.09 -6.79 -14.28
C ARG A 16 -7.91 -8.06 -14.06
N ILE A 17 -7.27 -9.14 -13.65
CA ILE A 17 -7.95 -10.40 -13.31
C ILE A 17 -8.84 -10.16 -12.09
N ALA A 18 -8.30 -9.61 -11.01
CA ALA A 18 -9.06 -9.29 -9.80
C ALA A 18 -10.26 -8.37 -10.11
N PHE A 19 -10.06 -7.34 -10.94
CA PHE A 19 -11.14 -6.46 -11.37
C PHE A 19 -12.28 -7.22 -12.07
N ARG A 20 -12.00 -8.27 -12.84
CA ARG A 20 -13.04 -9.09 -13.49
C ARG A 20 -13.71 -10.04 -12.52
N CYS A 21 -12.96 -10.64 -11.62
CA CYS A 21 -13.43 -11.72 -10.75
C CYS A 21 -14.09 -11.23 -9.46
N ASP A 22 -13.89 -9.95 -9.07
CA ASP A 22 -14.41 -9.42 -7.83
C ASP A 22 -15.41 -8.27 -8.04
N PRO A 23 -16.66 -8.60 -8.32
CA PRO A 23 -17.72 -7.59 -8.49
C PRO A 23 -18.09 -6.89 -7.16
N HIS A 24 -17.87 -7.56 -6.02
CA HIS A 24 -18.18 -7.01 -4.71
C HIS A 24 -17.30 -5.79 -4.41
N HIS A 25 -15.97 -5.95 -4.42
CA HIS A 25 -15.08 -4.84 -4.15
C HIS A 25 -15.13 -3.77 -5.25
N ARG A 26 -15.37 -4.14 -6.52
CA ARG A 26 -15.65 -3.12 -7.56
C ARG A 26 -16.81 -2.19 -7.19
N ARG A 27 -17.89 -2.75 -6.65
CA ARG A 27 -19.04 -1.94 -6.22
C ARG A 27 -18.67 -1.02 -5.08
N ILE A 28 -17.91 -1.51 -4.10
CA ILE A 28 -17.43 -0.71 -2.96
C ILE A 28 -16.57 0.45 -3.45
N VAL A 29 -15.58 0.18 -4.30
CA VAL A 29 -14.68 1.21 -4.84
C VAL A 29 -15.45 2.27 -5.61
N ARG A 30 -16.35 1.86 -6.52
CA ARG A 30 -17.19 2.81 -7.28
C ARG A 30 -18.04 3.69 -6.37
N ARG A 31 -18.66 3.10 -5.35
CA ARG A 31 -19.47 3.84 -4.38
C ARG A 31 -18.63 4.86 -3.61
N ASN A 32 -17.45 4.46 -3.14
CA ASN A 32 -16.55 5.35 -2.42
C ASN A 32 -16.06 6.50 -3.31
N LEU A 33 -15.68 6.20 -4.56
CA LEU A 33 -15.24 7.23 -5.51
C LEU A 33 -16.37 8.21 -5.84
N ALA A 34 -17.59 7.72 -6.08
CA ALA A 34 -18.73 8.59 -6.33
C ALA A 34 -19.11 9.45 -5.11
N PHE A 35 -18.86 8.96 -3.91
CA PHE A 35 -19.05 9.73 -2.68
C PHE A 35 -17.98 10.82 -2.49
N CYS A 36 -16.71 10.47 -2.73
CA CYS A 36 -15.58 11.39 -2.54
C CYS A 36 -15.48 12.43 -3.68
N PHE A 37 -15.92 12.09 -4.87
CA PHE A 37 -15.78 12.89 -6.11
C PHE A 37 -17.13 12.95 -6.85
N PRO A 38 -18.12 13.62 -6.26
CA PRO A 38 -19.48 13.67 -6.83
C PRO A 38 -19.53 14.36 -8.22
N GLU A 39 -18.51 15.16 -8.55
CA GLU A 39 -18.37 15.83 -9.84
C GLU A 39 -17.82 14.92 -10.96
N TRP A 40 -17.34 13.72 -10.63
CA TRP A 40 -16.78 12.83 -11.64
C TRP A 40 -17.87 12.15 -12.47
N ASP A 41 -17.65 12.11 -13.77
CA ASP A 41 -18.48 11.33 -14.66
C ASP A 41 -18.32 9.80 -14.42
N PRO A 42 -19.27 8.98 -14.84
CA PRO A 42 -19.18 7.54 -14.66
C PRO A 42 -17.93 6.90 -15.31
N ALA A 43 -17.42 7.50 -16.39
CA ALA A 43 -16.23 7.00 -17.08
C ALA A 43 -14.96 7.30 -16.25
N ALA A 44 -14.89 8.47 -15.59
CA ALA A 44 -13.81 8.80 -14.67
C ALA A 44 -13.78 7.85 -13.47
N VAL A 45 -14.94 7.61 -12.84
CA VAL A 45 -15.09 6.64 -11.75
C VAL A 45 -14.64 5.25 -12.17
N GLU A 46 -15.02 4.80 -13.36
CA GLU A 46 -14.65 3.47 -13.86
C GLU A 46 -13.15 3.37 -14.16
N ARG A 47 -12.55 4.40 -14.74
CA ARG A 47 -11.09 4.45 -14.99
C ARG A 47 -10.32 4.36 -13.67
N CYS A 48 -10.72 5.15 -12.67
CA CYS A 48 -10.09 5.14 -11.36
C CYS A 48 -10.28 3.79 -10.64
N THR A 49 -11.48 3.20 -10.71
CA THR A 49 -11.75 1.86 -10.17
C THR A 49 -10.78 0.82 -10.73
N ARG A 50 -10.54 0.82 -12.04
CA ARG A 50 -9.55 -0.06 -12.68
C ARG A 50 -8.13 0.22 -12.17
N GLY A 51 -7.79 1.49 -12.00
CA GLY A 51 -6.50 1.91 -11.44
C GLY A 51 -6.28 1.39 -10.02
N VAL A 52 -7.30 1.46 -9.15
CA VAL A 52 -7.25 0.90 -7.79
C VAL A 52 -6.93 -0.59 -7.81
N PHE A 53 -7.62 -1.38 -8.62
CA PHE A 53 -7.35 -2.81 -8.73
C PHE A 53 -5.94 -3.12 -9.27
N GLN A 54 -5.47 -2.32 -10.25
CA GLN A 54 -4.11 -2.48 -10.78
C GLN A 54 -3.05 -2.16 -9.72
N ASN A 55 -3.29 -1.14 -8.88
CA ASN A 55 -2.41 -0.80 -7.78
C ASN A 55 -2.35 -1.92 -6.72
N PHE A 56 -3.49 -2.50 -6.35
CA PHE A 56 -3.51 -3.66 -5.45
C PHE A 56 -2.79 -4.88 -6.06
N GLY A 57 -2.94 -5.12 -7.35
CA GLY A 57 -2.19 -6.17 -8.04
C GLY A 57 -0.68 -5.92 -8.00
N PHE A 58 -0.25 -4.66 -8.16
CA PHE A 58 1.15 -4.27 -8.03
C PHE A 58 1.68 -4.51 -6.61
N MET A 59 0.95 -4.05 -5.59
CA MET A 59 1.30 -4.28 -4.19
C MET A 59 1.44 -5.77 -3.86
N ALA A 60 0.52 -6.60 -4.34
CA ALA A 60 0.58 -8.05 -4.10
C ALA A 60 1.87 -8.68 -4.67
N VAL A 61 2.31 -8.24 -5.85
CA VAL A 61 3.58 -8.70 -6.44
C VAL A 61 4.77 -8.21 -5.62
N GLU A 62 4.75 -6.95 -5.16
CA GLU A 62 5.82 -6.41 -4.30
C GLU A 62 5.92 -7.16 -2.99
N ILE A 63 4.80 -7.38 -2.30
CA ILE A 63 4.76 -8.14 -1.03
C ILE A 63 5.31 -9.56 -1.24
N LEU A 64 4.93 -10.23 -2.33
CA LEU A 64 5.46 -11.55 -2.65
C LEU A 64 6.96 -11.54 -2.90
N GLN A 65 7.46 -10.50 -3.58
CA GLN A 65 8.90 -10.34 -3.80
C GLN A 65 9.65 -10.08 -2.49
N MET A 66 9.08 -9.27 -1.59
CA MET A 66 9.61 -9.07 -0.24
C MET A 66 9.70 -10.37 0.54
N ALA A 67 8.62 -11.15 0.55
CA ALA A 67 8.59 -12.44 1.24
C ALA A 67 9.62 -13.43 0.72
N ARG A 68 9.91 -13.40 -0.61
CA ARG A 68 10.88 -14.30 -1.23
C ARG A 68 12.33 -13.87 -1.08
N ARG A 69 12.61 -12.57 -1.12
CA ARG A 69 13.97 -12.03 -1.15
C ARG A 69 14.48 -11.60 0.22
N GLY A 70 13.60 -11.60 1.21
CA GLY A 70 13.88 -11.09 2.54
C GLY A 70 13.96 -9.56 2.60
N PRO A 71 13.97 -9.00 3.80
CA PRO A 71 13.99 -7.55 4.03
C PRO A 71 15.33 -6.90 3.61
N GLU A 72 16.36 -7.70 3.30
CA GLU A 72 17.67 -7.26 2.82
C GLU A 72 17.69 -6.90 1.33
N ALA A 73 16.59 -7.14 0.62
CA ALA A 73 16.57 -6.94 -0.82
C ALA A 73 16.82 -5.48 -1.19
N SER A 74 17.87 -5.21 -1.94
CA SER A 74 18.30 -3.89 -2.41
C SER A 74 17.28 -3.14 -3.28
N TRP A 75 16.19 -3.80 -3.67
CA TRP A 75 15.08 -3.20 -4.41
C TRP A 75 14.14 -2.37 -3.53
N LEU A 76 14.24 -2.51 -2.21
CA LEU A 76 13.47 -1.73 -1.24
C LEU A 76 14.12 -0.35 -1.10
N ARG A 77 13.92 0.48 -2.11
CA ARG A 77 14.36 1.88 -2.08
C ARG A 77 13.24 2.70 -1.47
N VAL A 78 13.34 2.96 -0.18
CA VAL A 78 12.46 3.89 0.52
C VAL A 78 13.24 5.17 0.74
N ALA A 79 12.71 6.27 0.25
CA ALA A 79 13.20 7.60 0.59
C ALA A 79 12.31 8.16 1.71
N THR A 80 12.93 8.78 2.70
CA THR A 80 12.23 9.46 3.78
C THR A 80 12.32 10.97 3.59
N GLU A 81 11.20 11.63 3.77
CA GLU A 81 11.13 13.07 3.87
C GLU A 81 11.02 13.42 5.37
N HIS A 82 11.82 14.37 5.82
CA HIS A 82 11.83 14.86 7.20
C HIS A 82 12.03 13.78 8.29
N PRO A 83 13.06 12.90 8.17
CA PRO A 83 13.34 11.86 9.17
C PRO A 83 13.60 12.42 10.56
N GLU A 84 14.09 13.68 10.65
CA GLU A 84 14.40 14.40 11.89
C GLU A 84 13.21 14.51 12.84
N HIS A 85 11.98 14.48 12.34
CA HIS A 85 10.79 14.48 13.20
C HIS A 85 10.68 13.19 14.02
N LEU A 86 10.86 12.05 13.38
CA LEU A 86 10.83 10.77 14.07
C LEU A 86 12.05 10.60 14.98
N GLU A 87 13.22 10.97 14.50
CA GLU A 87 14.47 10.88 15.27
C GLU A 87 14.38 11.69 16.57
N ARG A 88 13.84 12.90 16.52
CA ARG A 88 13.60 13.73 17.71
C ARG A 88 12.62 13.06 18.68
N CYS A 89 11.48 12.56 18.20
CA CYS A 89 10.53 11.85 19.06
C CYS A 89 11.17 10.63 19.75
N LEU A 90 11.98 9.87 19.02
CA LEU A 90 12.68 8.71 19.59
C LEU A 90 13.72 9.11 20.62
N ALA A 91 14.43 10.22 20.39
CA ALA A 91 15.45 10.73 21.32
C ALA A 91 14.84 11.33 22.61
N GLU A 92 13.77 12.10 22.48
CA GLU A 92 13.16 12.83 23.60
C GLU A 92 12.20 11.95 24.42
N HIS A 93 11.51 11.02 23.78
CA HIS A 93 10.40 10.24 24.40
C HIS A 93 10.61 8.72 24.37
N GLY A 94 11.66 8.24 23.73
CA GLY A 94 11.93 6.80 23.59
C GLY A 94 11.00 6.06 22.63
N GLY A 95 10.00 6.73 22.07
CA GLY A 95 9.03 6.15 21.15
C GLY A 95 8.21 7.20 20.41
N ALA A 96 7.44 6.75 19.42
CA ALA A 96 6.54 7.60 18.65
C ALA A 96 5.27 6.84 18.23
N LEU A 97 4.16 7.55 18.11
CA LEU A 97 2.94 7.05 17.47
C LEU A 97 2.94 7.48 15.99
N LEU A 98 3.00 6.51 15.10
CA LEU A 98 2.94 6.74 13.67
C LEU A 98 1.51 6.54 13.17
N ILE A 99 0.94 7.56 12.54
CA ILE A 99 -0.36 7.49 11.90
C ILE A 99 -0.11 7.40 10.39
N SER A 100 -0.71 6.40 9.76
CA SER A 100 -0.59 6.15 8.33
C SER A 100 -1.95 5.95 7.68
N ALA A 101 -1.97 6.03 6.36
CA ALA A 101 -3.14 5.74 5.54
C ALA A 101 -2.86 4.57 4.58
N HIS A 102 -3.92 3.96 4.06
CA HIS A 102 -3.81 2.89 3.04
C HIS A 102 -3.49 3.49 1.66
N ILE A 103 -2.30 4.09 1.55
CA ILE A 103 -1.80 4.73 0.32
C ILE A 103 -0.56 3.97 -0.16
N GLY A 104 -0.54 3.63 -1.44
CA GLY A 104 0.56 2.85 -2.01
C GLY A 104 0.74 1.50 -1.31
N ASN A 105 1.98 1.07 -1.15
CA ASN A 105 2.31 -0.16 -0.42
C ASN A 105 2.68 0.17 1.04
N TRP A 106 1.65 0.44 1.85
CA TRP A 106 1.82 0.80 3.28
C TRP A 106 2.46 -0.31 4.12
N GLU A 107 2.42 -1.58 3.67
CA GLU A 107 3.03 -2.72 4.37
C GLU A 107 4.55 -2.59 4.49
N ILE A 108 5.17 -1.83 3.59
CA ILE A 108 6.62 -1.55 3.65
C ILE A 108 6.96 -0.62 4.80
N GLY A 109 6.07 0.30 5.15
CA GLY A 109 6.34 1.35 6.14
C GLY A 109 6.82 0.83 7.50
N PRO A 110 6.05 -0.03 8.19
CA PRO A 110 6.46 -0.60 9.48
C PRO A 110 7.78 -1.38 9.41
N LEU A 111 7.99 -2.14 8.34
CA LEU A 111 9.23 -2.91 8.12
C LEU A 111 10.43 -1.97 7.93
N PHE A 112 10.24 -0.90 7.16
CA PHE A 112 11.28 0.11 6.95
C PHE A 112 11.64 0.82 8.26
N VAL A 113 10.63 1.27 9.03
CA VAL A 113 10.84 1.95 10.31
C VAL A 113 11.59 1.05 11.28
N ALA A 114 11.13 -0.20 11.44
CA ALA A 114 11.77 -1.15 12.34
C ALA A 114 13.25 -1.36 12.01
N ARG A 115 13.56 -1.44 10.72
CA ARG A 115 14.91 -1.71 10.25
C ARG A 115 15.81 -0.47 10.27
N HIS A 116 15.30 0.66 9.79
CA HIS A 116 16.12 1.88 9.63
C HIS A 116 16.51 2.48 10.99
N TRP A 117 15.59 2.50 11.94
CA TRP A 117 15.83 3.01 13.28
C TRP A 117 16.13 1.94 14.33
N GLY A 118 16.13 0.65 13.96
CA GLY A 118 16.41 -0.45 14.90
C GLY A 118 15.40 -0.53 16.05
N ARG A 119 14.15 -0.12 15.85
CA ARG A 119 13.12 -0.07 16.89
C ARG A 119 11.98 -1.05 16.58
N PRO A 120 11.43 -1.73 17.62
CA PRO A 120 10.25 -2.56 17.42
C PRO A 120 9.06 -1.70 16.99
N VAL A 121 8.28 -2.19 16.02
CA VAL A 121 7.06 -1.55 15.55
C VAL A 121 5.88 -2.45 15.89
N THR A 122 4.88 -1.89 16.58
CA THR A 122 3.63 -2.58 16.90
C THR A 122 2.51 -1.97 16.09
N GLY A 123 1.83 -2.79 15.27
CA GLY A 123 0.66 -2.36 14.52
C GLY A 123 -0.60 -2.42 15.37
N VAL A 124 -1.38 -1.33 15.36
CA VAL A 124 -2.74 -1.32 15.91
C VAL A 124 -3.72 -1.38 14.75
N ALA A 125 -4.50 -2.43 14.66
CA ALA A 125 -5.46 -2.63 13.59
C ALA A 125 -6.80 -3.12 14.16
N LYS A 126 -7.86 -2.86 13.42
CA LYS A 126 -9.16 -3.47 13.71
C LYS A 126 -9.05 -4.98 13.57
N ALA A 127 -9.55 -5.73 14.54
CA ALA A 127 -9.66 -7.17 14.42
C ALA A 127 -10.45 -7.52 13.15
N MET A 128 -9.84 -8.32 12.28
CA MET A 128 -10.58 -8.85 11.14
C MET A 128 -11.58 -9.87 11.67
N GLY A 129 -12.85 -9.61 11.42
CA GLY A 129 -13.96 -10.44 11.90
C GLY A 129 -14.02 -11.79 11.18
N TRP A 130 -13.00 -12.59 11.36
CA TRP A 130 -13.01 -14.03 11.13
C TRP A 130 -13.31 -14.66 12.48
N ALA A 131 -14.53 -14.45 12.98
CA ALA A 131 -15.06 -15.31 14.01
C ALA A 131 -15.54 -16.58 13.33
N PRO A 132 -15.17 -17.78 13.84
CA PRO A 132 -15.76 -19.03 13.40
C PRO A 132 -17.25 -19.05 13.68
#